data_343eaf1d89052f2c042c7c01a0316177
#
_entry.id   343eaf1d89052f2c042c7c01a0316177
#
_cell.length_a   1.000
_cell.length_b   1.000
_cell.length_c   1.000
_cell.angle_alpha   90.00
_cell.angle_beta   90.00
_cell.angle_gamma   90.00
#
_symmetry.space_group_name_H-M   'P 1'
#
loop_
_entity.id
_entity.type
_entity.pdbx_description
1 polymer ?
#
loop_
_entity_poly.entity_id
_entity_poly.type
_entity_poly.pdbx_seq_one_letter_code
_entity_poly.pdbx_strand_id
1 'polypeptide(L)'
;MIQRAALPTLAAMTSQPVMDSTSAPAADVQVRHLRQVLLWPLRLIAQGIHDDAEQRRAPWQLLRQLGDATPWREHFDEYDSGAGGFHERHYNEFVTFLPYVQRFLYGQGRAERGGDSAISGSPMRVFRRRDIAAVRVVPRLGDAPVTLRVVHVDLYFFYGVELVLLNIEVSADDLPLVQAQELMYRFGRAYPAGWDAQGQALHCLAGVEWLAADGSVLSCSDAQDRPSFLAHVAEHRAPRISAHWDFLLAPLVNHHSTSDGRLRYRQIEYYRMPMMAYLALDEPQRLTRSDFVRLGLVTGGGDTVPGSEAALPYGDQHLADFEQHFCYDRFWAHTGAAPHTRYLCSGLALVVIGDAKSEFYRCGERGVLAQFRHQHFLLFLIAHFQKATLLMYSDQLAEALTALDVTRPQSVKRFKRLIRTSYVGFLGFTHRYWFHEVSEQSHVKALFHMTTRHLQTDAVYDEVKERIRDMNGYLDADSLRRQANTVVRLTVVTIFGLVGTVTTGFLGMNLIAEADAPRWQRVAMFFAIFLPVLGLTMYTMVKSKRLSDFLDVVSDERVSVWAKTRAFFGVWGSSSGT
;
A
#
# COMPACT_ATOMS: atom_id res chain seq x y z
N MET A 1 18.57 -39.67 -44.25
CA MET A 1 19.99 -39.79 -43.80
C MET A 1 20.42 -38.42 -43.33
N ILE A 2 20.23 -38.13 -42.06
CA ILE A 2 20.89 -37.00 -41.38
C ILE A 2 21.24 -37.50 -39.98
N GLN A 3 22.54 -37.55 -39.71
CA GLN A 3 23.16 -38.06 -38.51
C GLN A 3 22.80 -37.20 -37.28
N ARG A 4 22.33 -37.84 -36.21
CA ARG A 4 22.26 -37.28 -34.87
C ARG A 4 23.67 -37.27 -34.27
N ALA A 5 24.19 -36.05 -34.00
CA ALA A 5 25.38 -35.87 -33.20
C ALA A 5 25.00 -36.01 -31.71
N ALA A 6 25.68 -36.91 -31.02
CA ALA A 6 25.54 -37.09 -29.57
C ALA A 6 26.29 -35.99 -28.83
N LEU A 7 25.64 -35.38 -27.86
CA LEU A 7 26.24 -34.47 -26.86
C LEU A 7 26.90 -35.29 -25.76
N PRO A 8 28.09 -34.90 -25.28
CA PRO A 8 28.79 -35.61 -24.24
C PRO A 8 28.19 -35.38 -22.85
N THR A 9 28.15 -36.47 -22.10
CA THR A 9 27.73 -36.58 -20.71
C THR A 9 28.62 -35.71 -19.81
N LEU A 10 28.10 -34.70 -19.16
CA LEU A 10 28.76 -33.99 -18.07
C LEU A 10 28.51 -34.78 -16.77
N ALA A 11 29.43 -35.67 -16.46
CA ALA A 11 29.62 -36.27 -15.15
C ALA A 11 30.86 -35.60 -14.54
N ALA A 12 30.68 -34.73 -13.57
CA ALA A 12 31.54 -34.37 -12.45
C ALA A 12 31.15 -32.97 -11.93
N MET A 13 30.07 -32.88 -11.19
CA MET A 13 29.90 -31.77 -10.25
C MET A 13 30.26 -32.30 -8.85
N THR A 14 31.34 -31.78 -8.37
CA THR A 14 31.92 -31.89 -7.05
C THR A 14 30.86 -31.83 -5.96
N SER A 15 30.82 -32.85 -5.13
CA SER A 15 30.15 -32.92 -3.85
C SER A 15 30.57 -31.73 -2.97
N GLN A 16 29.66 -30.81 -2.72
CA GLN A 16 29.80 -29.85 -1.62
C GLN A 16 29.83 -30.63 -0.30
N PRO A 17 30.65 -30.20 0.68
CA PRO A 17 30.70 -30.90 1.96
C PRO A 17 29.32 -30.79 2.64
N VAL A 18 28.72 -31.93 2.90
CA VAL A 18 27.58 -32.07 3.82
C VAL A 18 28.07 -31.56 5.16
N MET A 19 27.44 -30.50 5.68
CA MET A 19 27.74 -30.02 7.03
C MET A 19 27.41 -31.13 8.01
N ASP A 20 28.44 -31.60 8.71
CA ASP A 20 28.34 -32.60 9.77
C ASP A 20 27.39 -32.13 10.86
N SER A 21 26.34 -32.90 11.13
CA SER A 21 25.24 -32.60 12.05
C SER A 21 25.59 -32.86 13.54
N THR A 22 26.85 -32.75 13.92
CA THR A 22 27.32 -32.95 15.31
C THR A 22 27.96 -31.68 15.87
N SER A 23 27.27 -30.55 15.86
CA SER A 23 27.65 -29.38 16.67
C SER A 23 26.78 -29.28 17.90
N ALA A 24 27.42 -29.01 19.06
CA ALA A 24 26.75 -28.77 20.34
C ALA A 24 25.65 -27.75 20.22
N PRO A 25 24.58 -27.79 21.07
CA PRO A 25 23.42 -26.94 20.94
C PRO A 25 23.81 -25.45 20.94
N ALA A 26 23.20 -24.69 20.03
CA ALA A 26 23.44 -23.24 19.84
C ALA A 26 23.00 -22.37 21.05
N ALA A 27 22.60 -22.98 22.16
CA ALA A 27 22.19 -22.30 23.39
C ALA A 27 23.26 -21.36 23.98
N ASP A 28 24.49 -21.43 23.50
CA ASP A 28 25.63 -20.67 24.03
C ASP A 28 26.11 -19.53 23.11
N VAL A 29 25.46 -19.30 21.96
CA VAL A 29 25.84 -18.22 21.04
C VAL A 29 25.30 -16.88 21.55
N GLN A 30 26.20 -15.91 21.73
CA GLN A 30 25.85 -14.56 22.18
C GLN A 30 25.71 -13.59 21.00
N VAL A 31 24.64 -12.80 21.04
CA VAL A 31 24.41 -11.64 20.18
C VAL A 31 24.98 -10.42 20.85
N ARG A 32 26.17 -9.98 20.43
CA ARG A 32 26.86 -8.81 21.01
C ARG A 32 26.18 -7.51 20.72
N HIS A 33 25.54 -7.42 19.56
CA HIS A 33 24.73 -6.27 19.20
C HIS A 33 23.55 -6.71 18.35
N LEU A 34 22.35 -6.42 18.85
CA LEU A 34 21.08 -6.55 18.13
C LEU A 34 20.60 -5.17 17.76
N ARG A 35 20.18 -5.01 16.51
CA ARG A 35 19.43 -3.87 16.06
C ARG A 35 18.23 -4.36 15.29
N GLN A 36 17.04 -3.89 15.65
CA GLN A 36 15.79 -4.27 15.02
C GLN A 36 15.05 -3.03 14.55
N VAL A 37 14.61 -3.05 13.31
CA VAL A 37 13.77 -2.03 12.69
C VAL A 37 12.41 -2.67 12.41
N LEU A 38 11.34 -2.03 12.87
CA LEU A 38 9.96 -2.38 12.53
C LEU A 38 9.41 -1.34 11.59
N LEU A 39 8.77 -1.77 10.52
CA LEU A 39 8.15 -0.90 9.53
C LEU A 39 6.66 -1.24 9.42
N TRP A 40 5.80 -0.26 9.69
CA TRP A 40 4.36 -0.52 9.70
C TRP A 40 3.62 0.37 8.70
N PRO A 41 3.15 -0.20 7.58
CA PRO A 41 2.35 0.53 6.59
C PRO A 41 0.92 0.73 7.07
N LEU A 42 0.45 1.98 7.01
CA LEU A 42 -0.89 2.38 7.42
C LEU A 42 -1.52 3.27 6.35
N ARG A 43 -2.78 3.00 6.00
CA ARG A 43 -3.57 3.88 5.13
C ARG A 43 -4.04 5.09 5.91
N LEU A 44 -3.84 6.27 5.36
CA LEU A 44 -4.38 7.51 5.90
C LEU A 44 -5.78 7.77 5.35
N ILE A 45 -6.67 8.20 6.24
CA ILE A 45 -8.03 8.60 5.91
C ILE A 45 -8.22 10.01 6.47
N ALA A 46 -8.18 11.01 5.59
CA ALA A 46 -8.37 12.39 5.99
C ALA A 46 -9.88 12.72 6.06
N GLN A 47 -10.38 13.04 7.25
CA GLN A 47 -11.76 13.46 7.45
C GLN A 47 -11.91 14.97 7.29
N GLY A 48 -12.98 15.40 6.59
CA GLY A 48 -13.30 16.82 6.42
C GLY A 48 -12.45 17.57 5.37
N ILE A 49 -11.57 16.87 4.66
CA ILE A 49 -10.69 17.46 3.62
C ILE A 49 -11.27 17.19 2.22
N HIS A 50 -12.58 17.03 2.09
CA HIS A 50 -13.17 16.61 0.83
C HIS A 50 -12.99 17.62 -0.32
N ASP A 51 -12.72 18.88 -0.04
CA ASP A 51 -12.63 19.94 -1.05
C ASP A 51 -11.19 20.43 -1.34
N ASP A 52 -10.21 20.16 -0.46
CA ASP A 52 -8.83 20.59 -0.68
C ASP A 52 -7.96 19.47 -1.26
N ALA A 53 -7.75 19.54 -2.58
CA ALA A 53 -6.94 18.58 -3.30
C ALA A 53 -5.45 18.64 -2.89
N GLU A 54 -4.98 19.79 -2.41
CA GLU A 54 -3.59 19.98 -2.00
C GLU A 54 -3.32 19.33 -0.64
N GLN A 55 -4.21 19.49 0.34
CA GLN A 55 -4.11 18.85 1.64
C GLN A 55 -4.15 17.32 1.53
N ARG A 56 -4.93 16.77 0.59
CA ARG A 56 -4.92 15.31 0.32
C ARG A 56 -3.59 14.81 -0.23
N ARG A 57 -2.88 15.64 -1.01
CA ARG A 57 -1.57 15.30 -1.56
C ARG A 57 -0.44 15.43 -0.55
N ALA A 58 -0.63 16.24 0.48
CA ALA A 58 0.36 16.53 1.51
C ALA A 58 -0.24 16.39 2.93
N PRO A 59 -0.61 15.14 3.36
CA PRO A 59 -1.32 14.93 4.62
C PRO A 59 -0.50 15.34 5.86
N TRP A 60 0.81 15.41 5.76
CA TRP A 60 1.70 15.90 6.82
C TRP A 60 1.49 17.37 7.19
N GLN A 61 0.86 18.18 6.34
CA GLN A 61 0.57 19.58 6.66
C GLN A 61 -0.31 19.71 7.91
N LEU A 62 -1.21 18.74 8.15
CA LEU A 62 -2.00 18.71 9.38
C LEU A 62 -1.14 18.48 10.62
N LEU A 63 -0.10 17.64 10.51
CA LEU A 63 0.85 17.42 11.59
C LEU A 63 1.68 18.70 11.87
N ARG A 64 2.09 19.42 10.82
CA ARG A 64 2.75 20.73 10.96
C ARG A 64 1.86 21.76 11.65
N GLN A 65 0.56 21.79 11.33
CA GLN A 65 -0.38 22.73 11.94
C GLN A 65 -0.56 22.52 13.44
N LEU A 66 -0.39 21.29 13.93
CA LEU A 66 -0.43 20.96 15.36
C LEU A 66 0.78 21.50 16.13
N GLY A 67 1.92 21.71 15.46
CA GLY A 67 3.12 22.29 16.06
C GLY A 67 3.50 21.61 17.37
N ASP A 68 3.58 22.40 18.47
CA ASP A 68 3.98 21.90 19.79
C ASP A 68 2.91 21.07 20.51
N ALA A 69 1.70 21.00 19.99
CA ALA A 69 0.64 20.12 20.53
C ALA A 69 0.88 18.63 20.19
N THR A 70 1.92 18.30 19.44
CA THR A 70 2.26 16.92 19.10
C THR A 70 3.74 16.63 19.43
N PRO A 71 4.10 15.39 19.84
CA PRO A 71 5.50 15.00 20.04
C PRO A 71 6.29 14.87 18.73
N TRP A 72 5.62 14.92 17.59
CA TRP A 72 6.23 14.77 16.29
C TRP A 72 6.85 16.09 15.80
N ARG A 73 8.10 15.98 15.32
CA ARG A 73 8.80 17.11 14.68
C ARG A 73 9.26 16.70 13.31
N GLU A 74 9.04 17.55 12.31
CA GLU A 74 9.58 17.31 10.98
C GLU A 74 11.11 17.20 11.07
N HIS A 75 11.61 16.12 10.56
CA HIS A 75 13.03 15.84 10.47
C HIS A 75 13.48 16.19 9.06
N PHE A 76 14.26 17.25 8.98
CA PHE A 76 14.93 17.62 7.73
C PHE A 76 16.18 16.76 7.62
N ASP A 77 16.34 16.14 6.48
CA ASP A 77 17.54 15.37 6.20
C ASP A 77 18.77 16.33 6.23
N GLU A 78 19.92 15.78 6.58
CA GLU A 78 21.19 16.50 6.61
C GLU A 78 21.56 17.09 5.24
N TYR A 79 20.96 16.60 4.16
CA TYR A 79 21.01 17.20 2.82
C TYR A 79 20.43 18.62 2.74
N ASP A 80 19.50 18.97 3.61
CA ASP A 80 18.90 20.31 3.67
C ASP A 80 19.66 21.28 4.59
N SER A 81 20.52 20.77 5.48
CA SER A 81 21.23 21.58 6.50
C SER A 81 22.46 22.36 5.98
N GLY A 82 22.80 22.21 4.69
CA GLY A 82 23.94 22.91 4.05
C GLY A 82 25.26 22.12 4.11
N ALA A 83 26.33 22.72 3.54
CA ALA A 83 27.60 22.03 3.32
C ALA A 83 28.30 21.52 4.60
N GLY A 84 27.97 22.05 5.78
CA GLY A 84 28.58 21.63 7.06
C GLY A 84 28.00 20.35 7.68
N GLY A 85 26.82 19.89 7.23
CA GLY A 85 26.17 18.67 7.73
C GLY A 85 26.32 17.44 6.82
N PHE A 86 26.89 17.64 5.62
CA PHE A 86 27.02 16.57 4.62
C PHE A 86 28.32 15.80 4.79
N HIS A 87 28.24 14.55 5.25
CA HIS A 87 29.39 13.68 5.50
C HIS A 87 29.58 12.65 4.37
N GLU A 88 30.78 12.06 4.31
CA GLU A 88 31.13 11.00 3.34
C GLU A 88 30.12 9.82 3.35
N ARG A 89 29.56 9.52 4.50
CA ARG A 89 28.49 8.53 4.69
C ARG A 89 27.27 8.84 3.81
N HIS A 90 26.81 10.09 3.81
CA HIS A 90 25.66 10.55 3.02
C HIS A 90 25.97 10.53 1.52
N TYR A 91 27.20 10.87 1.17
CA TYR A 91 27.66 10.75 -0.22
C TYR A 91 27.61 9.29 -0.70
N ASN A 92 28.11 8.36 0.10
CA ASN A 92 28.09 6.93 -0.23
C ASN A 92 26.67 6.37 -0.35
N GLU A 93 25.74 6.82 0.52
CA GLU A 93 24.33 6.48 0.42
C GLU A 93 23.72 7.05 -0.87
N PHE A 94 23.93 8.34 -1.13
CA PHE A 94 23.39 9.03 -2.30
C PHE A 94 23.83 8.36 -3.62
N VAL A 95 25.13 8.11 -3.81
CA VAL A 95 25.66 7.51 -5.04
C VAL A 95 25.30 6.04 -5.23
N THR A 96 24.76 5.38 -4.20
CA THR A 96 24.28 4.01 -4.30
C THR A 96 23.04 3.91 -5.19
N PHE A 97 22.21 4.95 -5.21
CA PHE A 97 20.93 4.94 -5.89
C PHE A 97 20.97 5.57 -7.28
N LEU A 98 20.12 5.09 -8.17
CA LEU A 98 19.93 5.67 -9.50
C LEU A 98 19.33 7.09 -9.42
N PRO A 99 19.57 7.98 -10.38
CA PRO A 99 19.17 9.39 -10.31
C PRO A 99 17.67 9.63 -10.07
N TYR A 100 16.80 8.81 -10.59
CA TYR A 100 15.35 8.94 -10.35
C TYR A 100 14.95 8.49 -8.94
N VAL A 101 15.67 7.53 -8.35
CA VAL A 101 15.49 7.12 -6.95
C VAL A 101 16.05 8.18 -6.00
N GLN A 102 17.20 8.78 -6.36
CA GLN A 102 17.76 9.91 -5.61
C GLN A 102 16.76 11.07 -5.52
N ARG A 103 16.08 11.42 -6.62
CA ARG A 103 15.02 12.45 -6.61
C ARG A 103 13.85 12.09 -5.69
N PHE A 104 13.50 10.82 -5.62
CA PHE A 104 12.46 10.36 -4.70
C PHE A 104 12.89 10.47 -3.24
N LEU A 105 14.09 10.00 -2.90
CA LEU A 105 14.58 9.96 -1.52
C LEU A 105 14.97 11.35 -0.99
N TYR A 106 15.69 12.12 -1.79
CA TYR A 106 16.38 13.34 -1.36
C TYR A 106 15.82 14.63 -2.00
N GLY A 107 14.90 14.50 -2.94
CA GLY A 107 14.33 15.65 -3.66
C GLY A 107 15.24 16.22 -4.75
N GLN A 108 14.90 17.42 -5.20
CA GLN A 108 15.67 18.17 -6.22
C GLN A 108 16.64 19.15 -5.56
N GLY A 109 17.81 19.35 -6.19
CA GLY A 109 18.81 20.30 -5.73
C GLY A 109 18.32 21.75 -5.70
N ARG A 110 19.03 22.62 -4.94
CA ARG A 110 18.67 24.05 -4.80
C ARG A 110 18.59 24.82 -6.14
N ALA A 111 19.38 24.43 -7.14
CA ALA A 111 19.39 25.08 -8.44
C ALA A 111 18.10 24.85 -9.26
N GLU A 112 17.39 23.78 -9.00
CA GLU A 112 16.12 23.42 -9.68
C GLU A 112 14.89 23.94 -8.93
N ARG A 113 15.07 24.56 -7.77
CA ARG A 113 13.99 25.11 -6.91
C ARG A 113 13.48 26.48 -7.39
N GLY A 114 13.82 26.90 -8.60
CA GLY A 114 13.34 28.14 -9.23
C GLY A 114 11.86 28.07 -9.57
N GLY A 115 11.01 28.56 -8.69
CA GLY A 115 9.56 28.69 -8.90
C GLY A 115 8.76 28.30 -7.66
N ASP A 116 7.66 28.97 -7.48
CA ASP A 116 6.67 28.89 -6.40
C ASP A 116 5.91 27.54 -6.39
N SER A 117 6.60 26.42 -6.60
CA SER A 117 5.96 25.12 -6.62
C SER A 117 5.95 24.52 -5.22
N ALA A 118 4.77 24.17 -4.75
CA ALA A 118 4.52 23.45 -3.48
C ALA A 118 5.29 22.12 -3.35
N ILE A 119 6.06 21.74 -4.37
CA ILE A 119 6.91 20.53 -4.45
C ILE A 119 8.40 20.91 -4.31
N SER A 120 8.73 22.02 -3.67
CA SER A 120 10.15 22.39 -3.44
C SER A 120 10.76 21.54 -2.31
N GLY A 121 10.98 20.26 -2.55
CA GLY A 121 11.61 19.35 -1.60
C GLY A 121 11.43 17.89 -1.97
N SER A 122 11.94 16.98 -1.15
CA SER A 122 11.71 15.55 -1.31
C SER A 122 10.20 15.24 -1.32
N PRO A 123 9.70 14.39 -2.22
CA PRO A 123 8.32 13.89 -2.16
C PRO A 123 8.06 13.00 -0.94
N MET A 124 9.09 12.61 -0.22
CA MET A 124 9.03 11.90 1.06
C MET A 124 9.29 12.89 2.19
N ARG A 125 8.46 12.86 3.23
CA ARG A 125 8.60 13.68 4.43
C ARG A 125 8.68 12.81 5.66
N VAL A 126 9.61 13.14 6.56
CA VAL A 126 9.89 12.36 7.76
C VAL A 126 9.55 13.22 8.97
N PHE A 127 8.80 12.65 9.90
CA PHE A 127 8.54 13.24 11.21
C PHE A 127 9.08 12.31 12.27
N ARG A 128 9.86 12.85 13.19
CA ARG A 128 10.53 12.11 14.26
C ARG A 128 9.94 12.44 15.61
N ARG A 129 9.75 11.40 16.40
CA ARG A 129 9.34 11.48 17.80
C ARG A 129 10.59 11.42 18.69
N ARG A 130 10.67 12.30 19.71
CA ARG A 130 11.87 12.41 20.57
C ARG A 130 11.59 12.21 22.05
N ASP A 131 10.35 11.99 22.43
CA ASP A 131 9.91 11.81 23.81
C ASP A 131 10.18 10.40 24.37
N ILE A 132 10.53 9.45 23.51
CA ILE A 132 10.74 8.04 23.87
C ILE A 132 12.23 7.72 23.80
N ALA A 133 12.79 7.23 24.92
CA ALA A 133 14.21 6.87 25.02
C ALA A 133 14.45 5.35 24.98
N ALA A 134 13.53 4.57 25.57
CA ALA A 134 13.67 3.13 25.65
C ALA A 134 12.31 2.42 25.60
N VAL A 135 12.34 1.12 25.37
CA VAL A 135 11.20 0.22 25.54
C VAL A 135 11.59 -0.95 26.43
N ARG A 136 10.85 -1.17 27.48
CA ARG A 136 10.99 -2.34 28.35
C ARG A 136 10.00 -3.41 27.93
N VAL A 137 10.49 -4.59 27.63
CA VAL A 137 9.70 -5.69 27.09
C VAL A 137 9.86 -6.94 27.93
N VAL A 138 8.78 -7.69 28.11
CA VAL A 138 8.77 -9.02 28.74
C VAL A 138 8.39 -10.02 27.65
N PRO A 139 9.32 -10.90 27.20
CA PRO A 139 9.05 -11.83 26.12
C PRO A 139 7.91 -12.80 26.42
N ARG A 140 7.99 -13.48 27.55
CA ARG A 140 6.97 -14.43 28.05
C ARG A 140 6.64 -14.13 29.50
N LEU A 141 5.47 -14.58 29.96
CA LEU A 141 5.10 -14.44 31.37
C LEU A 141 6.11 -15.17 32.26
N GLY A 142 6.69 -14.42 33.21
CA GLY A 142 7.72 -14.94 34.11
C GLY A 142 9.17 -14.72 33.62
N ASP A 143 9.38 -14.30 32.38
CA ASP A 143 10.71 -13.93 31.93
C ASP A 143 11.17 -12.61 32.56
N ALA A 144 12.48 -12.46 32.69
CA ALA A 144 13.06 -11.18 33.07
C ALA A 144 12.81 -10.11 31.99
N PRO A 145 12.47 -8.88 32.38
CA PRO A 145 12.29 -7.80 31.43
C PRO A 145 13.61 -7.44 30.75
N VAL A 146 13.52 -7.15 29.44
CA VAL A 146 14.64 -6.67 28.63
C VAL A 146 14.37 -5.22 28.26
N THR A 147 15.37 -4.36 28.44
CA THR A 147 15.28 -2.96 28.03
C THR A 147 16.01 -2.77 26.71
N LEU A 148 15.29 -2.33 25.68
CA LEU A 148 15.83 -1.98 24.38
C LEU A 148 15.94 -0.46 24.30
N ARG A 149 17.06 0.04 23.82
CA ARG A 149 17.22 1.46 23.52
C ARG A 149 16.45 1.81 22.25
N VAL A 150 15.62 2.83 22.30
CA VAL A 150 14.95 3.37 21.12
C VAL A 150 15.90 4.32 20.39
N VAL A 151 16.17 4.05 19.12
CA VAL A 151 17.05 4.86 18.29
C VAL A 151 16.26 5.90 17.51
N HIS A 152 15.20 5.45 16.86
CA HIS A 152 14.29 6.27 16.07
C HIS A 152 12.85 5.78 16.21
N VAL A 153 11.92 6.75 16.24
CA VAL A 153 10.50 6.52 15.96
C VAL A 153 10.09 7.57 14.95
N ASP A 154 9.85 7.15 13.71
CA ASP A 154 9.64 8.03 12.57
C ASP A 154 8.34 7.72 11.85
N LEU A 155 7.69 8.75 11.28
CA LEU A 155 6.60 8.63 10.32
C LEU A 155 7.07 9.11 8.96
N TYR A 156 6.97 8.24 7.96
CA TYR A 156 7.29 8.54 6.58
C TYR A 156 6.01 8.81 5.80
N PHE A 157 5.85 10.02 5.29
CA PHE A 157 4.74 10.43 4.43
C PHE A 157 5.22 10.57 2.99
N PHE A 158 4.31 10.32 2.03
CA PHE A 158 4.62 10.36 0.61
C PHE A 158 3.65 11.27 -0.12
N TYR A 159 4.17 12.16 -0.97
CA TYR A 159 3.35 13.13 -1.70
C TYR A 159 2.40 12.44 -2.68
N GLY A 160 1.12 12.74 -2.55
CA GLY A 160 0.08 12.22 -3.43
C GLY A 160 -0.30 10.76 -3.22
N VAL A 161 0.16 10.14 -2.10
CA VAL A 161 -0.22 8.79 -1.68
C VAL A 161 -0.80 8.84 -0.28
N GLU A 162 -1.96 8.25 -0.09
CA GLU A 162 -2.66 8.20 1.20
C GLU A 162 -2.09 7.08 2.09
N LEU A 163 -0.78 7.11 2.28
CA LEU A 163 -0.02 6.12 3.04
C LEU A 163 0.93 6.81 4.01
N VAL A 164 1.10 6.23 5.19
CA VAL A 164 2.18 6.54 6.13
C VAL A 164 2.86 5.25 6.55
N LEU A 165 4.18 5.28 6.69
CA LEU A 165 4.95 4.18 7.26
C LEU A 165 5.45 4.62 8.64
N LEU A 166 5.05 3.89 9.70
CA LEU A 166 5.67 4.02 11.01
C LEU A 166 6.94 3.18 11.02
N ASN A 167 8.06 3.80 11.35
CA ASN A 167 9.35 3.17 11.53
C ASN A 167 9.77 3.25 12.98
N ILE A 168 10.20 2.12 13.55
CA ILE A 168 10.70 2.03 14.92
C ILE A 168 12.01 1.28 14.88
N GLU A 169 13.09 1.94 15.29
CA GLU A 169 14.40 1.32 15.40
C GLU A 169 14.79 1.18 16.88
N VAL A 170 15.08 -0.06 17.29
CA VAL A 170 15.52 -0.39 18.64
C VAL A 170 16.85 -1.14 18.61
N SER A 171 17.60 -1.07 19.70
CA SER A 171 18.87 -1.80 19.83
C SER A 171 19.06 -2.33 21.25
N ALA A 172 19.76 -3.45 21.34
CA ALA A 172 20.21 -4.05 22.59
C ALA A 172 21.58 -4.71 22.39
N ASP A 173 22.31 -4.84 23.48
CA ASP A 173 23.64 -5.46 23.50
C ASP A 173 23.61 -6.71 24.41
N ASP A 174 24.52 -7.65 24.13
CA ASP A 174 24.81 -8.83 24.93
C ASP A 174 23.57 -9.68 25.29
N LEU A 175 22.83 -10.10 24.26
CA LEU A 175 21.67 -10.98 24.41
C LEU A 175 22.01 -12.43 24.05
N PRO A 176 21.46 -13.43 24.76
CA PRO A 176 21.44 -14.80 24.25
C PRO A 176 20.70 -14.88 22.90
N LEU A 177 21.18 -15.72 21.98
CA LEU A 177 20.55 -15.89 20.66
C LEU A 177 19.06 -16.23 20.75
N VAL A 178 18.70 -17.12 21.66
CA VAL A 178 17.29 -17.54 21.89
C VAL A 178 16.42 -16.33 22.28
N GLN A 179 16.93 -15.45 23.14
CA GLN A 179 16.22 -14.25 23.53
C GLN A 179 16.07 -13.24 22.36
N ALA A 180 17.11 -13.08 21.54
CA ALA A 180 17.05 -12.26 20.33
C ALA A 180 16.00 -12.83 19.34
N GLN A 181 15.96 -14.16 19.14
CA GLN A 181 14.95 -14.82 18.30
C GLN A 181 13.51 -14.60 18.83
N GLU A 182 13.29 -14.72 20.15
CA GLU A 182 11.99 -14.46 20.77
C GLU A 182 11.57 -12.98 20.64
N LEU A 183 12.50 -12.04 20.83
CA LEU A 183 12.24 -10.62 20.60
C LEU A 183 11.83 -10.35 19.15
N MET A 184 12.61 -10.84 18.19
CA MET A 184 12.30 -10.70 16.77
C MET A 184 10.94 -11.31 16.41
N TYR A 185 10.57 -12.43 17.04
CA TYR A 185 9.30 -13.10 16.77
C TYR A 185 8.10 -12.37 17.36
N ARG A 186 8.20 -11.85 18.60
CA ARG A 186 7.06 -11.31 19.37
C ARG A 186 6.92 -9.80 19.27
N PHE A 187 8.01 -9.07 19.17
CA PHE A 187 7.98 -7.63 19.03
C PHE A 187 7.55 -7.23 17.62
N GLY A 188 6.68 -6.25 17.47
CA GLY A 188 6.11 -5.86 16.18
C GLY A 188 4.79 -6.58 15.83
N ARG A 189 4.03 -7.00 16.85
CA ARG A 189 2.66 -7.51 16.67
C ARG A 189 1.66 -6.42 17.04
N ALA A 190 0.84 -6.01 16.06
CA ALA A 190 -0.13 -4.94 16.26
C ALA A 190 -1.23 -5.31 17.27
N TYR A 191 -1.57 -6.58 17.35
CA TYR A 191 -2.57 -7.15 18.26
C TYR A 191 -2.34 -8.66 18.44
N PRO A 192 -2.92 -9.31 19.47
CA PRO A 192 -2.81 -10.74 19.68
C PRO A 192 -3.47 -11.55 18.55
N ALA A 193 -2.84 -12.67 18.16
CA ALA A 193 -3.46 -13.64 17.26
C ALA A 193 -4.57 -14.44 17.92
N GLY A 194 -4.59 -14.48 19.25
CA GLY A 194 -5.53 -15.18 20.10
C GLY A 194 -5.03 -15.21 21.53
N TRP A 195 -5.63 -16.03 22.37
CA TRP A 195 -5.24 -16.26 23.76
C TRP A 195 -5.21 -17.75 24.05
N ASP A 196 -4.27 -18.18 24.88
CA ASP A 196 -4.19 -19.56 25.36
C ASP A 196 -5.25 -19.86 26.43
N ALA A 197 -5.21 -21.08 26.98
CA ALA A 197 -6.13 -21.51 28.01
C ALA A 197 -5.98 -20.73 29.33
N GLN A 198 -4.81 -20.14 29.57
CA GLN A 198 -4.49 -19.29 30.72
C GLN A 198 -4.83 -17.81 30.48
N GLY A 199 -5.33 -17.46 29.29
CA GLY A 199 -5.68 -16.10 28.91
C GLY A 199 -4.50 -15.26 28.47
N GLN A 200 -3.31 -15.86 28.21
CA GLN A 200 -2.15 -15.15 27.74
C GLN A 200 -2.23 -14.88 26.23
N ALA A 201 -1.85 -13.68 25.82
CA ALA A 201 -1.87 -13.28 24.42
C ALA A 201 -0.87 -14.10 23.60
N LEU A 202 -1.37 -14.74 22.55
CA LEU A 202 -0.54 -15.53 21.64
C LEU A 202 0.28 -14.64 20.70
N HIS A 203 1.53 -15.02 20.49
CA HIS A 203 2.49 -14.42 19.58
C HIS A 203 2.91 -12.98 19.92
N CYS A 204 2.33 -12.34 20.92
CA CYS A 204 2.75 -11.04 21.43
C CYS A 204 3.75 -11.19 22.58
N LEU A 205 4.41 -10.08 22.91
CA LEU A 205 5.14 -9.94 24.17
C LEU A 205 4.15 -9.95 25.33
N ALA A 206 4.54 -10.54 26.47
CA ALA A 206 3.74 -10.56 27.68
C ALA A 206 3.55 -9.15 28.26
N GLY A 207 4.54 -8.27 28.10
CA GLY A 207 4.47 -6.87 28.50
C GLY A 207 5.33 -5.98 27.60
N VAL A 208 4.87 -4.76 27.34
CA VAL A 208 5.62 -3.71 26.63
C VAL A 208 5.35 -2.39 27.33
N GLU A 209 6.41 -1.64 27.63
CA GLU A 209 6.32 -0.30 28.23
C GLU A 209 7.26 0.65 27.50
N TRP A 210 6.72 1.73 26.95
CA TRP A 210 7.49 2.82 26.38
C TRP A 210 7.95 3.75 27.49
N LEU A 211 9.24 4.07 27.51
CA LEU A 211 9.88 4.85 28.58
C LEU A 211 10.42 6.16 28.05
N ALA A 212 10.20 7.24 28.81
CA ALA A 212 10.86 8.51 28.60
C ALA A 212 12.33 8.47 29.05
N ALA A 213 13.08 9.57 28.80
CA ALA A 213 14.49 9.67 29.17
C ALA A 213 14.74 9.62 30.70
N ASP A 214 13.76 10.02 31.50
CA ASP A 214 13.79 9.94 32.97
C ASP A 214 13.37 8.55 33.52
N GLY A 215 13.04 7.61 32.64
CA GLY A 215 12.57 6.27 33.00
C GLY A 215 11.08 6.17 33.32
N SER A 216 10.33 7.26 33.24
CA SER A 216 8.87 7.23 33.45
C SER A 216 8.17 6.45 32.32
N VAL A 217 7.11 5.72 32.69
CA VAL A 217 6.32 4.94 31.74
C VAL A 217 5.34 5.86 31.00
N LEU A 218 5.48 5.95 29.68
CA LEU A 218 4.62 6.75 28.81
C LEU A 218 3.38 6.00 28.36
N SER A 219 3.51 4.70 28.11
CA SER A 219 2.41 3.82 27.69
C SER A 219 2.79 2.36 27.91
N CYS A 220 1.79 1.51 28.12
CA CYS A 220 1.98 0.07 28.27
C CYS A 220 1.05 -0.73 27.35
N SER A 221 1.39 -2.00 27.13
CA SER A 221 0.58 -2.91 26.34
C SER A 221 -0.66 -3.37 27.12
N ASP A 222 -1.74 -3.61 26.36
CA ASP A 222 -3.02 -4.12 26.86
C ASP A 222 -3.41 -5.46 26.19
N ALA A 223 -2.43 -6.17 25.63
CA ALA A 223 -2.64 -7.41 24.88
C ALA A 223 -3.37 -8.51 25.67
N GLN A 224 -3.33 -8.44 27.00
CA GLN A 224 -3.99 -9.40 27.91
C GLN A 224 -5.49 -9.10 28.11
N ASP A 225 -5.97 -7.91 27.72
CA ASP A 225 -7.38 -7.51 27.86
C ASP A 225 -8.26 -8.14 26.76
N ARG A 226 -8.36 -9.48 26.78
CA ARG A 226 -9.15 -10.27 25.83
C ARG A 226 -10.58 -9.74 25.61
N PRO A 227 -11.35 -9.37 26.66
CA PRO A 227 -12.73 -8.89 26.48
C PRO A 227 -12.82 -7.67 25.59
N SER A 228 -11.94 -6.67 25.77
CA SER A 228 -11.94 -5.44 24.97
C SER A 228 -11.60 -5.69 23.50
N PHE A 229 -10.66 -6.61 23.21
CA PHE A 229 -10.35 -6.98 21.83
C PHE A 229 -11.52 -7.67 21.14
N LEU A 230 -12.19 -8.61 21.82
CA LEU A 230 -13.35 -9.32 21.28
C LEU A 230 -14.55 -8.39 21.06
N ALA A 231 -14.83 -7.50 22.01
CA ALA A 231 -15.90 -6.51 21.90
C ALA A 231 -15.67 -5.57 20.70
N HIS A 232 -14.45 -5.07 20.51
CA HIS A 232 -14.10 -4.20 19.40
C HIS A 232 -14.33 -4.89 18.05
N VAL A 233 -13.89 -6.14 17.89
CA VAL A 233 -14.09 -6.89 16.64
C VAL A 233 -15.58 -7.16 16.40
N ALA A 234 -16.36 -7.46 17.47
CA ALA A 234 -17.79 -7.68 17.36
C ALA A 234 -18.53 -6.43 16.88
N GLU A 235 -18.12 -5.25 17.32
CA GLU A 235 -18.74 -3.97 16.97
C GLU A 235 -18.29 -3.46 15.60
N HIS A 236 -16.98 -3.43 15.34
CA HIS A 236 -16.41 -2.72 14.19
C HIS A 236 -16.02 -3.62 13.02
N ARG A 237 -16.03 -4.95 13.18
CA ARG A 237 -15.52 -5.92 12.18
C ARG A 237 -14.10 -5.61 11.72
N ALA A 238 -13.29 -5.06 12.63
CA ALA A 238 -11.89 -4.70 12.43
C ALA A 238 -11.09 -5.04 13.69
N PRO A 239 -9.79 -5.36 13.57
CA PRO A 239 -8.96 -5.65 14.74
C PRO A 239 -8.72 -4.38 15.56
N ARG A 240 -8.67 -4.55 16.88
CA ARG A 240 -8.23 -3.52 17.81
C ARG A 240 -6.71 -3.50 17.84
N ILE A 241 -6.11 -2.33 17.67
CA ILE A 241 -4.69 -2.14 17.84
C ILE A 241 -4.37 -2.06 19.33
N SER A 242 -3.29 -2.71 19.77
CA SER A 242 -2.84 -2.64 21.15
C SER A 242 -2.44 -1.22 21.56
N ALA A 243 -2.77 -0.82 22.78
CA ALA A 243 -2.66 0.56 23.26
C ALA A 243 -1.26 1.16 23.11
N HIS A 244 -0.21 0.37 23.32
CA HIS A 244 1.18 0.84 23.19
C HIS A 244 1.59 1.20 21.74
N TRP A 245 0.95 0.59 20.72
CA TRP A 245 1.14 0.98 19.33
C TRP A 245 0.29 2.19 18.95
N ASP A 246 -0.97 2.24 19.41
CA ASP A 246 -1.84 3.39 19.17
C ASP A 246 -1.26 4.67 19.78
N PHE A 247 -0.63 4.56 20.95
CA PHE A 247 0.12 5.66 21.58
C PHE A 247 1.23 6.20 20.69
N LEU A 248 1.99 5.34 19.98
CA LEU A 248 3.05 5.79 19.08
C LEU A 248 2.50 6.62 17.92
N LEU A 249 1.33 6.29 17.44
CA LEU A 249 0.72 6.95 16.28
C LEU A 249 0.05 8.29 16.62
N ALA A 250 -0.25 8.56 17.90
CA ALA A 250 -0.89 9.81 18.30
C ALA A 250 -0.14 11.05 17.75
N PRO A 251 -0.80 12.05 17.13
CA PRO A 251 -2.24 12.32 17.12
C PRO A 251 -3.04 11.69 15.97
N LEU A 252 -2.45 10.76 15.22
CA LEU A 252 -3.21 9.98 14.26
C LEU A 252 -4.15 9.05 15.04
N VAL A 253 -5.42 8.99 14.65
CA VAL A 253 -6.47 8.26 15.36
C VAL A 253 -6.91 7.05 14.56
N ASN A 254 -7.13 5.92 15.20
CA ASN A 254 -7.68 4.73 14.54
C ASN A 254 -9.02 5.07 13.87
N HIS A 255 -9.27 4.53 12.67
CA HIS A 255 -10.46 4.81 11.86
C HIS A 255 -11.78 4.56 12.61
N HIS A 256 -11.83 3.56 13.46
CA HIS A 256 -13.00 3.17 14.24
C HIS A 256 -13.11 3.89 15.59
N SER A 257 -12.16 4.73 15.96
CA SER A 257 -12.20 5.49 17.20
C SER A 257 -13.30 6.56 17.16
N THR A 258 -13.95 6.80 18.29
CA THR A 258 -14.90 7.89 18.50
C THR A 258 -14.20 9.22 18.78
N SER A 259 -12.88 9.23 18.97
CA SER A 259 -12.10 10.43 19.24
C SER A 259 -12.07 11.36 18.03
N ASP A 260 -12.12 12.67 18.26
CA ASP A 260 -11.97 13.68 17.23
C ASP A 260 -10.52 13.68 16.71
N GLY A 261 -10.36 13.39 15.43
CA GLY A 261 -9.06 13.40 14.75
C GLY A 261 -9.22 13.62 13.26
N ARG A 262 -8.51 14.63 12.73
CA ARG A 262 -8.53 14.92 11.29
C ARG A 262 -7.76 13.91 10.46
N LEU A 263 -6.66 13.35 11.02
CA LEU A 263 -5.89 12.27 10.41
C LEU A 263 -6.28 10.97 11.08
N ARG A 264 -6.93 10.11 10.33
CA ARG A 264 -7.25 8.76 10.77
C ARG A 264 -6.38 7.76 10.02
N TYR A 265 -6.07 6.65 10.69
CA TYR A 265 -5.33 5.57 10.07
C TYR A 265 -6.12 4.26 10.08
N ARG A 266 -5.84 3.42 9.10
CA ARG A 266 -6.32 2.04 9.01
C ARG A 266 -5.16 1.14 8.65
N GLN A 267 -5.10 -0.02 9.25
CA GLN A 267 -4.13 -1.05 8.92
C GLN A 267 -4.38 -1.57 7.49
N ILE A 268 -3.31 -1.72 6.71
CA ILE A 268 -3.37 -2.26 5.34
C ILE A 268 -2.99 -3.73 5.32
N GLU A 269 -1.90 -4.06 6.02
CA GLU A 269 -1.33 -5.40 6.03
C GLU A 269 -1.71 -6.17 7.30
N TYR A 270 -1.17 -7.36 7.37
CA TYR A 270 -1.31 -8.30 8.46
C TYR A 270 -0.86 -7.73 9.81
N TYR A 271 -1.26 -8.35 10.92
CA TYR A 271 -0.95 -7.87 12.29
C TYR A 271 0.55 -7.86 12.63
N ARG A 272 1.39 -8.51 11.83
CA ARG A 272 2.84 -8.57 11.99
C ARG A 272 3.51 -7.51 11.13
N MET A 273 4.24 -6.63 11.79
CA MET A 273 5.00 -5.58 11.11
C MET A 273 6.18 -6.18 10.34
N PRO A 274 6.41 -5.78 9.10
CA PRO A 274 7.68 -6.02 8.41
C PRO A 274 8.87 -5.57 9.25
N MET A 275 9.99 -6.29 9.15
CA MET A 275 11.12 -6.00 10.02
C MET A 275 12.47 -6.17 9.33
N MET A 276 13.45 -5.40 9.79
CA MET A 276 14.86 -5.68 9.54
C MET A 276 15.54 -6.00 10.86
N ALA A 277 16.53 -6.89 10.84
CA ALA A 277 17.37 -7.17 11.98
C ALA A 277 18.83 -7.28 11.59
N TYR A 278 19.69 -6.72 12.43
CA TYR A 278 21.14 -6.85 12.34
C TYR A 278 21.63 -7.52 13.61
N LEU A 279 22.36 -8.63 13.46
CA LEU A 279 22.88 -9.43 14.55
C LEU A 279 24.41 -9.54 14.41
N ALA A 280 25.14 -8.98 15.35
CA ALA A 280 26.57 -9.20 15.50
C ALA A 280 26.78 -10.33 16.51
N LEU A 281 27.25 -11.48 16.04
CA LEU A 281 27.41 -12.71 16.83
C LEU A 281 28.88 -12.96 17.16
N ASP A 282 29.16 -13.57 18.29
CA ASP A 282 30.53 -13.96 18.64
C ASP A 282 31.10 -14.99 17.68
N GLU A 283 30.29 -15.98 17.29
CA GLU A 283 30.68 -17.12 16.46
C GLU A 283 29.53 -17.50 15.50
N PRO A 284 29.33 -16.73 14.42
CA PRO A 284 28.21 -16.97 13.50
C PRO A 284 28.28 -18.34 12.80
N GLN A 285 29.50 -18.95 12.73
CA GLN A 285 29.68 -20.28 12.15
C GLN A 285 29.07 -21.41 12.98
N ARG A 286 28.81 -21.18 14.27
CA ARG A 286 28.16 -22.16 15.15
C ARG A 286 26.62 -22.20 14.98
N LEU A 287 26.05 -21.27 14.22
CA LEU A 287 24.62 -21.30 13.93
C LEU A 287 24.27 -22.56 13.14
N THR A 288 23.24 -23.24 13.59
CA THR A 288 22.64 -24.37 12.89
C THR A 288 21.71 -23.89 11.78
N ARG A 289 21.35 -24.79 10.84
CA ARG A 289 20.32 -24.50 9.84
C ARG A 289 19.01 -24.08 10.51
N SER A 290 18.64 -24.72 11.61
CA SER A 290 17.45 -24.36 12.40
C SER A 290 17.48 -22.92 12.89
N ASP A 291 18.64 -22.43 13.33
CA ASP A 291 18.79 -21.04 13.77
C ASP A 291 18.62 -20.07 12.60
N PHE A 292 19.21 -20.36 11.43
CA PHE A 292 19.01 -19.53 10.23
C PHE A 292 17.55 -19.51 9.78
N VAL A 293 16.86 -20.65 9.82
CA VAL A 293 15.42 -20.72 9.48
C VAL A 293 14.61 -19.89 10.46
N ARG A 294 14.87 -20.00 11.78
CA ARG A 294 14.17 -19.21 12.80
C ARG A 294 14.40 -17.72 12.64
N LEU A 295 15.63 -17.32 12.35
CA LEU A 295 15.98 -15.92 12.13
C LEU A 295 15.38 -15.38 10.82
N GLY A 296 15.52 -16.10 9.70
CA GLY A 296 15.08 -15.63 8.38
C GLY A 296 13.57 -15.64 8.18
N LEU A 297 12.87 -16.66 8.68
CA LEU A 297 11.41 -16.75 8.63
C LEU A 297 10.76 -16.13 9.87
N VAL A 298 11.57 -15.69 10.83
CA VAL A 298 11.17 -15.06 12.10
C VAL A 298 10.10 -15.91 12.79
N THR A 299 10.42 -17.13 13.10
CA THR A 299 9.59 -18.06 13.85
C THR A 299 10.07 -18.12 15.30
N GLY A 300 9.14 -18.28 16.24
CA GLY A 300 9.49 -18.40 17.67
C GLY A 300 10.38 -19.60 17.97
N GLY A 301 11.13 -19.51 19.06
CA GLY A 301 12.06 -20.56 19.52
C GLY A 301 11.42 -21.92 19.81
N GLY A 302 10.08 -22.01 19.77
CA GLY A 302 9.33 -23.18 20.24
C GLY A 302 9.35 -23.29 21.77
N ASP A 303 8.46 -24.08 22.34
CA ASP A 303 8.58 -24.46 23.76
C ASP A 303 9.69 -25.50 23.85
N THR A 304 10.90 -25.05 24.12
CA THR A 304 12.03 -25.94 24.33
C THR A 304 11.85 -26.66 25.66
N VAL A 305 11.28 -27.85 25.60
CA VAL A 305 11.51 -28.84 26.66
C VAL A 305 13.02 -29.13 26.62
N PRO A 306 13.76 -28.96 27.74
CA PRO A 306 15.17 -29.25 27.77
C PRO A 306 15.44 -30.67 27.25
N GLY A 307 16.20 -30.81 26.16
CA GLY A 307 16.54 -32.10 25.56
C GLY A 307 15.73 -32.51 24.32
N SER A 308 14.75 -31.73 23.89
CA SER A 308 14.10 -31.87 22.60
C SER A 308 14.72 -30.87 21.63
N GLU A 309 15.32 -31.32 20.53
CA GLU A 309 15.52 -30.48 19.35
C GLU A 309 14.11 -30.07 18.92
N ALA A 310 13.70 -28.82 19.23
CA ALA A 310 12.40 -28.36 18.83
C ALA A 310 12.31 -28.41 17.31
N ALA A 311 11.60 -29.40 16.80
CA ALA A 311 11.40 -29.60 15.39
C ALA A 311 10.85 -28.31 14.76
N LEU A 312 11.43 -27.89 13.65
CA LEU A 312 10.90 -26.76 12.89
C LEU A 312 9.53 -27.15 12.32
N PRO A 313 8.55 -26.27 12.33
CA PRO A 313 7.20 -26.55 11.84
C PRO A 313 7.14 -26.52 10.30
N TYR A 314 8.17 -27.03 9.61
CA TYR A 314 8.29 -27.00 8.15
C TYR A 314 8.63 -28.38 7.60
N GLY A 315 8.14 -28.67 6.40
CA GLY A 315 8.45 -29.91 5.72
C GLY A 315 9.91 -29.98 5.23
N ASP A 316 10.45 -31.18 5.13
CA ASP A 316 11.86 -31.43 4.79
C ASP A 316 12.27 -30.80 3.46
N GLN A 317 11.40 -30.81 2.46
CA GLN A 317 11.67 -30.18 1.16
C GLN A 317 11.85 -28.66 1.28
N HIS A 318 11.01 -27.98 2.08
CA HIS A 318 11.13 -26.55 2.32
C HIS A 318 12.43 -26.20 3.05
N LEU A 319 12.84 -27.04 4.00
CA LEU A 319 14.11 -26.88 4.70
C LEU A 319 15.32 -27.16 3.80
N ALA A 320 15.23 -28.12 2.89
CA ALA A 320 16.27 -28.41 1.92
C ALA A 320 16.55 -27.24 0.97
N ASP A 321 15.49 -26.53 0.57
CA ASP A 321 15.56 -25.42 -0.38
C ASP A 321 15.77 -24.06 0.30
N PHE A 322 15.85 -24.01 1.62
CA PHE A 322 15.89 -22.76 2.40
C PHE A 322 17.02 -21.83 1.98
N GLU A 323 18.26 -22.33 1.89
CA GLU A 323 19.41 -21.50 1.54
C GLU A 323 19.27 -20.89 0.15
N GLN A 324 18.76 -21.65 -0.81
CA GLN A 324 18.57 -21.17 -2.18
C GLN A 324 17.50 -20.07 -2.29
N HIS A 325 16.45 -20.15 -1.49
CA HIS A 325 15.31 -19.23 -1.60
C HIS A 325 15.44 -17.99 -0.73
N PHE A 326 16.01 -18.13 0.47
CA PHE A 326 15.97 -17.08 1.49
C PHE A 326 17.34 -16.50 1.86
N CYS A 327 18.46 -17.10 1.41
CA CYS A 327 19.79 -16.65 1.77
C CYS A 327 20.49 -15.95 0.60
N TYR A 328 21.21 -14.88 0.93
CA TYR A 328 22.19 -14.26 0.05
C TYR A 328 23.57 -14.41 0.69
N ASP A 329 24.36 -15.34 0.12
CA ASP A 329 25.56 -15.89 0.72
C ASP A 329 26.87 -15.36 0.09
N ARG A 330 26.79 -14.27 -0.69
CA ARG A 330 27.96 -13.71 -1.37
C ARG A 330 29.13 -13.44 -0.43
N PHE A 331 28.84 -13.07 0.81
CA PHE A 331 29.84 -12.72 1.82
C PHE A 331 29.95 -13.78 2.94
N TRP A 332 29.28 -14.92 2.78
CA TRP A 332 29.42 -16.07 3.67
C TRP A 332 30.66 -16.85 3.31
N ALA A 333 31.84 -16.27 3.63
CA ALA A 333 33.17 -16.80 3.31
C ALA A 333 34.10 -16.55 4.49
N HIS A 334 35.20 -17.27 4.54
CA HIS A 334 36.22 -17.14 5.61
C HIS A 334 37.14 -15.93 5.41
N THR A 335 37.09 -15.28 4.27
CA THR A 335 37.94 -14.14 3.90
C THR A 335 37.13 -12.93 3.48
N GLY A 336 37.72 -11.74 3.51
CA GLY A 336 37.08 -10.49 3.12
C GLY A 336 37.02 -9.50 4.28
N ALA A 337 36.44 -8.32 4.01
CA ALA A 337 36.32 -7.24 5.01
C ALA A 337 35.33 -7.60 6.14
N ALA A 338 34.27 -8.33 5.81
CA ALA A 338 33.28 -8.83 6.77
C ALA A 338 33.03 -10.31 6.51
N PRO A 339 33.92 -11.22 6.94
CA PRO A 339 33.75 -12.63 6.76
C PRO A 339 32.53 -13.14 7.52
N HIS A 340 31.96 -14.26 7.07
CA HIS A 340 30.77 -14.86 7.67
C HIS A 340 29.55 -13.92 7.76
N THR A 341 29.39 -13.04 6.77
CA THR A 341 28.19 -12.21 6.66
C THR A 341 27.16 -12.90 5.76
N ARG A 342 25.95 -13.12 6.30
CA ARG A 342 24.83 -13.74 5.61
C ARG A 342 23.60 -12.82 5.69
N TYR A 343 22.90 -12.67 4.57
CA TYR A 343 21.64 -11.98 4.51
C TYR A 343 20.51 -12.99 4.34
N LEU A 344 19.47 -12.87 5.15
CA LEU A 344 18.26 -13.70 5.08
C LEU A 344 17.08 -12.80 4.71
N CYS A 345 16.37 -13.12 3.64
CA CYS A 345 15.25 -12.34 3.17
C CYS A 345 14.02 -13.22 2.94
N SER A 346 12.94 -12.95 3.67
CA SER A 346 11.65 -13.63 3.51
C SER A 346 10.51 -12.71 3.03
N GLY A 347 10.85 -11.51 2.57
CA GLY A 347 9.86 -10.48 2.25
C GLY A 347 9.35 -9.78 3.51
N LEU A 348 8.85 -10.49 4.49
CA LEU A 348 8.48 -9.93 5.80
C LEU A 348 9.71 -9.45 6.58
N ALA A 349 10.83 -10.13 6.45
CA ALA A 349 12.05 -9.86 7.20
C ALA A 349 13.28 -9.79 6.29
N LEU A 350 14.16 -8.85 6.59
CA LEU A 350 15.53 -8.78 6.08
C LEU A 350 16.49 -8.84 7.26
N VAL A 351 17.16 -9.98 7.44
CA VAL A 351 18.05 -10.23 8.58
C VAL A 351 19.49 -10.30 8.11
N VAL A 352 20.37 -9.55 8.76
CA VAL A 352 21.80 -9.53 8.48
C VAL A 352 22.53 -10.11 9.67
N ILE A 353 23.30 -11.16 9.43
CA ILE A 353 24.05 -11.90 10.44
C ILE A 353 25.52 -11.80 10.11
N GLY A 354 26.38 -11.57 11.11
CA GLY A 354 27.82 -11.55 10.90
C GLY A 354 28.62 -11.59 12.18
N ASP A 355 29.95 -11.60 12.01
CA ASP A 355 30.90 -11.75 13.10
C ASP A 355 31.12 -10.44 13.86
N ALA A 356 30.82 -10.45 15.15
CA ALA A 356 31.06 -9.32 16.05
C ALA A 356 32.56 -8.96 16.20
N LYS A 357 33.46 -9.85 15.85
CA LYS A 357 34.91 -9.58 15.88
C LYS A 357 35.38 -8.78 14.66
N SER A 358 34.59 -8.77 13.56
CA SER A 358 34.92 -7.98 12.37
C SER A 358 34.68 -6.50 12.61
N GLU A 359 35.75 -5.70 12.53
CA GLU A 359 35.65 -4.23 12.65
C GLU A 359 34.77 -3.65 11.54
N PHE A 360 34.94 -4.11 10.30
CA PHE A 360 34.12 -3.65 9.17
C PHE A 360 32.65 -4.02 9.33
N TYR A 361 32.33 -5.20 9.90
CA TYR A 361 30.95 -5.58 10.16
C TYR A 361 30.27 -4.61 11.14
N ARG A 362 30.98 -4.21 12.21
CA ARG A 362 30.45 -3.32 13.25
C ARG A 362 30.57 -1.82 12.94
N CYS A 363 31.33 -1.44 11.92
CA CYS A 363 31.56 -0.03 11.63
C CYS A 363 30.27 0.68 11.23
N GLY A 364 29.86 1.68 12.05
CA GLY A 364 28.66 2.48 11.86
C GLY A 364 28.78 3.59 10.82
N GLU A 365 29.97 3.80 10.23
CA GLU A 365 30.20 4.84 9.22
C GLU A 365 30.34 4.29 7.80
N ARG A 366 31.07 3.20 7.62
CA ARG A 366 31.40 2.64 6.29
C ARG A 366 31.15 1.14 6.17
N GLY A 367 30.89 0.44 7.27
CA GLY A 367 30.76 -1.00 7.33
C GLY A 367 29.34 -1.50 7.09
N VAL A 368 29.14 -2.79 7.39
CA VAL A 368 27.85 -3.46 7.21
C VAL A 368 26.76 -2.83 8.08
N LEU A 369 27.10 -2.40 9.30
CA LEU A 369 26.15 -1.68 10.17
C LEU A 369 25.68 -0.36 9.56
N ALA A 370 26.60 0.41 8.95
CA ALA A 370 26.24 1.65 8.25
C ALA A 370 25.33 1.35 7.04
N GLN A 371 25.69 0.34 6.24
CA GLN A 371 24.89 -0.09 5.09
C GLN A 371 23.49 -0.55 5.52
N PHE A 372 23.38 -1.29 6.63
CA PHE A 372 22.10 -1.74 7.19
C PHE A 372 21.19 -0.58 7.56
N ARG A 373 21.74 0.42 8.25
CA ARG A 373 20.98 1.59 8.74
C ARG A 373 20.56 2.57 7.66
N HIS A 374 21.27 2.61 6.55
CA HIS A 374 21.08 3.57 5.47
C HIS A 374 20.61 2.89 4.18
N GLN A 375 21.51 2.31 3.42
CA GLN A 375 21.22 1.77 2.09
C GLN A 375 20.19 0.63 2.13
N HIS A 376 20.41 -0.38 2.98
CA HIS A 376 19.48 -1.52 3.06
C HIS A 376 18.13 -1.12 3.65
N PHE A 377 18.12 -0.19 4.61
CA PHE A 377 16.87 0.35 5.13
C PHE A 377 16.04 1.03 4.03
N LEU A 378 16.67 1.85 3.20
CA LEU A 378 15.97 2.53 2.10
C LEU A 378 15.46 1.54 1.04
N LEU A 379 16.20 0.45 0.75
CA LEU A 379 15.68 -0.63 -0.12
C LEU A 379 14.42 -1.27 0.46
N PHE A 380 14.47 -1.60 1.74
CA PHE A 380 13.36 -2.21 2.46
C PHE A 380 12.16 -1.27 2.53
N LEU A 381 12.39 0.01 2.83
CA LEU A 381 11.38 1.07 2.83
C LEU A 381 10.69 1.18 1.47
N ILE A 382 11.45 1.27 0.36
CA ILE A 382 10.91 1.38 -0.99
C ILE A 382 10.06 0.16 -1.33
N ALA A 383 10.55 -1.06 -1.07
CA ALA A 383 9.83 -2.29 -1.40
C ALA A 383 8.50 -2.39 -0.64
N HIS A 384 8.49 -2.10 0.66
CA HIS A 384 7.28 -2.10 1.48
C HIS A 384 6.34 -0.93 1.17
N PHE A 385 6.87 0.24 0.85
CA PHE A 385 6.07 1.36 0.36
C PHE A 385 5.33 0.99 -0.94
N GLN A 386 6.02 0.38 -1.89
CA GLN A 386 5.42 -0.09 -3.14
C GLN A 386 4.33 -1.14 -2.87
N LYS A 387 4.62 -2.16 -2.08
CA LYS A 387 3.65 -3.20 -1.70
C LYS A 387 2.40 -2.62 -1.04
N ALA A 388 2.60 -1.81 -0.01
CA ALA A 388 1.50 -1.22 0.76
C ALA A 388 0.63 -0.27 -0.09
N THR A 389 1.25 0.50 -0.99
CA THR A 389 0.52 1.37 -1.92
C THR A 389 -0.37 0.58 -2.88
N LEU A 390 0.13 -0.54 -3.40
CA LEU A 390 -0.66 -1.43 -4.26
C LEU A 390 -1.84 -2.05 -3.50
N LEU A 391 -1.61 -2.54 -2.28
CA LEU A 391 -2.66 -3.09 -1.42
C LEU A 391 -3.70 -2.01 -1.06
N MET A 392 -3.26 -0.78 -0.80
CA MET A 392 -4.15 0.36 -0.55
C MET A 392 -5.06 0.62 -1.76
N TYR A 393 -4.52 0.65 -2.99
CA TYR A 393 -5.36 0.82 -4.18
C TYR A 393 -6.30 -0.36 -4.40
N SER A 394 -5.85 -1.59 -4.17
CA SER A 394 -6.72 -2.77 -4.24
C SER A 394 -7.90 -2.67 -3.28
N ASP A 395 -7.66 -2.25 -2.02
CA ASP A 395 -8.69 -2.03 -0.99
C ASP A 395 -9.66 -0.89 -1.40
N GLN A 396 -9.15 0.24 -1.89
CA GLN A 396 -9.98 1.36 -2.36
C GLN A 396 -10.90 0.96 -3.52
N LEU A 397 -10.43 0.14 -4.45
CA LEU A 397 -11.24 -0.37 -5.55
C LEU A 397 -12.33 -1.31 -5.06
N ALA A 398 -12.02 -2.19 -4.11
CA ALA A 398 -12.98 -3.09 -3.49
C ALA A 398 -14.05 -2.31 -2.69
N GLU A 399 -13.67 -1.32 -1.90
CA GLU A 399 -14.59 -0.42 -1.17
C GLU A 399 -15.52 0.33 -2.14
N ALA A 400 -14.97 0.85 -3.25
CA ALA A 400 -15.75 1.58 -4.26
C ALA A 400 -16.82 0.68 -4.88
N LEU A 401 -16.47 -0.58 -5.19
CA LEU A 401 -17.38 -1.55 -5.79
C LEU A 401 -18.47 -2.00 -4.80
N THR A 402 -18.09 -2.27 -3.56
CA THR A 402 -19.04 -2.68 -2.50
C THR A 402 -20.07 -1.59 -2.21
N ALA A 403 -19.68 -0.31 -2.30
CA ALA A 403 -20.57 0.83 -2.09
C ALA A 403 -21.43 1.17 -3.32
N LEU A 404 -21.28 0.46 -4.45
CA LEU A 404 -22.01 0.73 -5.69
C LEU A 404 -23.42 0.16 -5.64
N ASP A 405 -24.41 1.06 -5.67
CA ASP A 405 -25.80 0.73 -5.96
C ASP A 405 -26.16 1.27 -7.36
N VAL A 406 -26.30 0.37 -8.32
CA VAL A 406 -26.55 0.71 -9.73
C VAL A 406 -27.92 1.38 -9.92
N THR A 407 -28.86 1.14 -9.01
CA THR A 407 -30.23 1.73 -9.06
C THR A 407 -30.24 3.20 -8.66
N ARG A 408 -29.23 3.65 -7.87
CA ARG A 408 -29.16 5.01 -7.35
C ARG A 408 -28.17 5.88 -8.14
N PRO A 409 -28.64 6.91 -8.86
CA PRO A 409 -27.76 7.78 -9.67
C PRO A 409 -26.63 8.46 -8.85
N GLN A 410 -26.91 8.78 -7.59
CA GLN A 410 -25.91 9.39 -6.70
C GLN A 410 -24.79 8.40 -6.35
N SER A 411 -25.11 7.12 -6.10
CA SER A 411 -24.13 6.06 -5.85
C SER A 411 -23.23 5.87 -7.07
N VAL A 412 -23.81 5.78 -8.27
CA VAL A 412 -23.06 5.68 -9.53
C VAL A 412 -22.14 6.89 -9.74
N LYS A 413 -22.59 8.09 -9.43
CA LYS A 413 -21.77 9.31 -9.54
C LYS A 413 -20.60 9.30 -8.55
N ARG A 414 -20.84 8.84 -7.30
CA ARG A 414 -19.79 8.68 -6.29
C ARG A 414 -18.77 7.63 -6.71
N PHE A 415 -19.23 6.47 -7.19
CA PHE A 415 -18.37 5.42 -7.72
C PHE A 415 -17.45 5.93 -8.83
N LYS A 416 -18.00 6.62 -9.84
CA LYS A 416 -17.22 7.20 -10.94
C LYS A 416 -16.13 8.15 -10.44
N ARG A 417 -16.45 8.99 -9.45
CA ARG A 417 -15.48 9.91 -8.85
C ARG A 417 -14.34 9.13 -8.17
N LEU A 418 -14.68 8.11 -7.35
CA LEU A 418 -13.70 7.30 -6.64
C LEU A 418 -12.75 6.58 -7.61
N ILE A 419 -13.29 5.89 -8.63
CA ILE A 419 -12.46 5.20 -9.63
C ILE A 419 -11.55 6.18 -10.36
N ARG A 420 -12.05 7.34 -10.77
CA ARG A 420 -11.22 8.34 -11.44
C ARG A 420 -10.12 8.88 -10.53
N THR A 421 -10.40 9.11 -9.24
CA THR A 421 -9.41 9.56 -8.27
C THR A 421 -8.35 8.48 -8.04
N SER A 422 -8.76 7.22 -7.84
CA SER A 422 -7.84 6.08 -7.70
C SER A 422 -6.98 5.88 -8.94
N TYR A 423 -7.55 6.03 -10.14
CA TYR A 423 -6.82 5.95 -11.41
C TYR A 423 -5.72 7.02 -11.53
N VAL A 424 -6.06 8.28 -11.26
CA VAL A 424 -5.10 9.39 -11.28
C VAL A 424 -4.02 9.20 -10.22
N GLY A 425 -4.40 8.75 -9.01
CA GLY A 425 -3.45 8.43 -7.95
C GLY A 425 -2.51 7.30 -8.34
N PHE A 426 -3.04 6.22 -8.90
CA PHE A 426 -2.25 5.08 -9.37
C PHE A 426 -1.28 5.47 -10.51
N LEU A 427 -1.70 6.30 -11.46
CA LEU A 427 -0.80 6.86 -12.48
C LEU A 427 0.33 7.67 -11.83
N GLY A 428 -0.02 8.54 -10.87
CA GLY A 428 0.97 9.32 -10.12
C GLY A 428 1.98 8.42 -9.39
N PHE A 429 1.51 7.37 -8.75
CA PHE A 429 2.34 6.37 -8.09
C PHE A 429 3.24 5.63 -9.10
N THR A 430 2.68 5.10 -10.17
CA THR A 430 3.42 4.33 -11.17
C THR A 430 4.55 5.15 -11.80
N HIS A 431 4.31 6.41 -12.14
CA HIS A 431 5.32 7.24 -12.80
C HIS A 431 6.35 7.85 -11.86
N ARG A 432 6.06 7.97 -10.57
CA ARG A 432 6.98 8.61 -9.61
C ARG A 432 7.69 7.63 -8.71
N TYR A 433 7.07 6.50 -8.35
CA TYR A 433 7.49 5.66 -7.23
C TYR A 433 7.63 4.18 -7.56
N TRP A 434 7.19 3.76 -8.73
CA TRP A 434 7.32 2.38 -9.15
C TRP A 434 8.67 2.16 -9.82
N PHE A 435 9.63 1.68 -9.03
CA PHE A 435 10.99 1.41 -9.49
C PHE A 435 11.20 -0.10 -9.58
N HIS A 436 11.65 -0.58 -10.74
CA HIS A 436 12.14 -1.95 -10.91
C HIS A 436 13.60 -2.07 -10.56
N GLU A 437 14.38 -1.04 -10.85
CA GLU A 437 15.79 -0.97 -10.52
C GLU A 437 16.05 0.26 -9.64
N VAL A 438 16.85 0.07 -8.59
CA VAL A 438 17.14 1.13 -7.63
C VAL A 438 18.62 1.50 -7.59
N SER A 439 19.50 0.58 -8.04
CA SER A 439 20.94 0.73 -7.95
C SER A 439 21.66 -0.08 -9.03
N GLU A 440 22.85 0.40 -9.45
CA GLU A 440 23.77 -0.34 -10.31
C GLU A 440 24.69 -1.28 -9.49
N GLN A 441 24.77 -1.11 -8.18
CA GLN A 441 25.60 -1.96 -7.32
C GLN A 441 25.01 -3.36 -7.23
N SER A 442 25.76 -4.37 -7.63
CA SER A 442 25.26 -5.74 -7.81
C SER A 442 24.65 -6.36 -6.54
N HIS A 443 25.21 -6.09 -5.35
CA HIS A 443 24.68 -6.61 -4.09
C HIS A 443 23.38 -5.89 -3.67
N VAL A 444 23.31 -4.57 -3.85
CA VAL A 444 22.13 -3.75 -3.57
C VAL A 444 20.97 -4.17 -4.47
N LYS A 445 21.26 -4.32 -5.77
CA LYS A 445 20.30 -4.80 -6.77
C LYS A 445 19.79 -6.20 -6.41
N ALA A 446 20.68 -7.13 -6.06
CA ALA A 446 20.31 -8.48 -5.68
C ALA A 446 19.40 -8.52 -4.44
N LEU A 447 19.71 -7.76 -3.39
CA LEU A 447 18.89 -7.67 -2.18
C LEU A 447 17.52 -7.06 -2.48
N PHE A 448 17.45 -6.01 -3.30
CA PHE A 448 16.18 -5.42 -3.69
C PHE A 448 15.30 -6.40 -4.45
N HIS A 449 15.84 -7.09 -5.47
CA HIS A 449 15.10 -8.10 -6.23
C HIS A 449 14.66 -9.28 -5.37
N MET A 450 15.48 -9.71 -4.41
CA MET A 450 15.09 -10.77 -3.47
C MET A 450 13.90 -10.31 -2.62
N THR A 451 13.93 -9.09 -2.09
CA THR A 451 12.84 -8.52 -1.28
C THR A 451 11.55 -8.40 -2.09
N THR A 452 11.59 -7.79 -3.28
CA THR A 452 10.41 -7.59 -4.13
C THR A 452 9.83 -8.91 -4.63
N ARG A 453 10.67 -9.88 -4.95
CA ARG A 453 10.25 -11.25 -5.32
C ARG A 453 9.47 -11.92 -4.20
N HIS A 454 9.95 -11.88 -2.97
CA HIS A 454 9.25 -12.47 -1.82
C HIS A 454 7.98 -11.70 -1.45
N LEU A 455 7.94 -10.39 -1.67
CA LEU A 455 6.76 -9.57 -1.50
C LEU A 455 5.75 -9.75 -2.65
N GLN A 456 6.15 -10.38 -3.75
CA GLN A 456 5.32 -10.57 -4.97
C GLN A 456 4.78 -9.24 -5.50
N THR A 457 5.57 -8.17 -5.43
CA THR A 457 5.12 -6.81 -5.79
C THR A 457 4.68 -6.71 -7.23
N ASP A 458 5.37 -7.38 -8.17
CA ASP A 458 5.03 -7.34 -9.60
C ASP A 458 3.69 -8.02 -9.88
N ALA A 459 3.40 -9.16 -9.25
CA ALA A 459 2.11 -9.85 -9.39
C ALA A 459 0.95 -8.99 -8.89
N VAL A 460 1.11 -8.34 -7.73
CA VAL A 460 0.09 -7.44 -7.17
C VAL A 460 -0.06 -6.19 -8.03
N TYR A 461 1.03 -5.67 -8.59
CA TYR A 461 0.98 -4.53 -9.53
C TYR A 461 0.15 -4.85 -10.76
N ASP A 462 0.41 -5.99 -11.40
CA ASP A 462 -0.32 -6.41 -12.59
C ASP A 462 -1.81 -6.63 -12.29
N GLU A 463 -2.13 -7.23 -11.15
CA GLU A 463 -3.51 -7.41 -10.69
C GLU A 463 -4.24 -6.07 -10.49
N VAL A 464 -3.64 -5.12 -9.78
CA VAL A 464 -4.23 -3.79 -9.53
C VAL A 464 -4.39 -3.01 -10.83
N LYS A 465 -3.38 -3.07 -11.70
CA LYS A 465 -3.40 -2.42 -13.03
C LYS A 465 -4.53 -2.96 -13.91
N GLU A 466 -4.74 -4.28 -13.92
CA GLU A 466 -5.82 -4.91 -14.67
C GLU A 466 -7.19 -4.50 -14.11
N ARG A 467 -7.38 -4.57 -12.81
CA ARG A 467 -8.63 -4.11 -12.14
C ARG A 467 -8.96 -2.65 -12.46
N ILE A 468 -7.97 -1.76 -12.40
CA ILE A 468 -8.15 -0.34 -12.75
C ILE A 468 -8.51 -0.19 -14.23
N ARG A 469 -7.86 -0.94 -15.12
CA ARG A 469 -8.15 -0.92 -16.56
C ARG A 469 -9.59 -1.34 -16.83
N ASP A 470 -10.04 -2.44 -16.24
CA ASP A 470 -11.39 -2.96 -16.42
C ASP A 470 -12.46 -1.97 -15.93
N MET A 471 -12.24 -1.41 -14.74
CA MET A 471 -13.15 -0.40 -14.18
C MET A 471 -13.20 0.87 -15.03
N ASN A 472 -12.05 1.32 -15.55
CA ASN A 472 -12.01 2.49 -16.44
C ASN A 472 -12.67 2.18 -17.78
N GLY A 473 -12.43 1.01 -18.36
CA GLY A 473 -13.10 0.54 -19.58
C GLY A 473 -14.63 0.50 -19.42
N TYR A 474 -15.13 0.05 -18.28
CA TYR A 474 -16.57 0.11 -17.98
C TYR A 474 -17.09 1.55 -17.95
N LEU A 475 -16.36 2.49 -17.33
CA LEU A 475 -16.76 3.90 -17.29
C LEU A 475 -16.77 4.54 -18.68
N ASP A 476 -15.79 4.20 -19.52
CA ASP A 476 -15.69 4.71 -20.88
C ASP A 476 -16.83 4.16 -21.76
N ALA A 477 -17.14 2.87 -21.65
CA ALA A 477 -18.26 2.25 -22.34
C ALA A 477 -19.62 2.90 -21.94
N ASP A 478 -19.83 3.16 -20.64
CA ASP A 478 -21.02 3.87 -20.16
C ASP A 478 -21.10 5.32 -20.67
N SER A 479 -19.97 6.01 -20.79
CA SER A 479 -19.91 7.37 -21.34
C SER A 479 -20.24 7.40 -22.83
N LEU A 480 -19.70 6.46 -23.60
CA LEU A 480 -19.99 6.31 -25.03
C LEU A 480 -21.46 5.97 -25.28
N ARG A 481 -22.03 5.06 -24.46
CA ARG A 481 -23.47 4.75 -24.52
C ARG A 481 -24.35 5.98 -24.25
N ARG A 482 -23.98 6.81 -23.29
CA ARG A 482 -24.70 8.08 -23.01
C ARG A 482 -24.56 9.08 -24.14
N GLN A 483 -23.38 9.20 -24.75
CA GLN A 483 -23.18 10.05 -25.91
C GLN A 483 -24.03 9.58 -27.11
N ALA A 484 -24.03 8.27 -27.39
CA ALA A 484 -24.86 7.68 -28.43
C ALA A 484 -26.35 7.99 -28.21
N ASN A 485 -26.85 7.80 -26.97
CA ASN A 485 -28.23 8.13 -26.64
C ASN A 485 -28.54 9.64 -26.77
N THR A 486 -27.55 10.51 -26.51
CA THR A 486 -27.72 11.95 -26.72
C THR A 486 -27.79 12.32 -28.21
N VAL A 487 -26.96 11.69 -29.04
CA VAL A 487 -26.99 11.85 -30.49
C VAL A 487 -28.35 11.38 -31.05
N VAL A 488 -28.81 10.20 -30.62
CA VAL A 488 -30.15 9.72 -31.04
C VAL A 488 -31.25 10.68 -30.65
N ARG A 489 -31.22 11.21 -29.43
CA ARG A 489 -32.21 12.24 -28.98
C ARG A 489 -32.13 13.48 -29.85
N LEU A 490 -30.94 13.98 -30.16
CA LEU A 490 -30.77 15.15 -31.02
C LEU A 490 -31.29 14.87 -32.41
N THR A 491 -31.00 13.71 -33.01
CA THR A 491 -31.49 13.28 -34.32
C THR A 491 -33.02 13.26 -34.35
N VAL A 492 -33.66 12.69 -33.31
CA VAL A 492 -35.13 12.67 -33.20
C VAL A 492 -35.70 14.10 -33.18
N VAL A 493 -35.14 14.98 -32.36
CA VAL A 493 -35.59 16.37 -32.27
C VAL A 493 -35.42 17.12 -33.60
N THR A 494 -34.29 16.87 -34.30
CA THR A 494 -34.00 17.46 -35.60
C THR A 494 -34.98 16.99 -36.66
N ILE A 495 -35.33 15.70 -36.73
CA ILE A 495 -36.32 15.14 -37.66
C ILE A 495 -37.70 15.80 -37.42
N PHE A 496 -38.15 15.86 -36.17
CA PHE A 496 -39.43 16.50 -35.87
C PHE A 496 -39.44 18.02 -36.12
N GLY A 497 -38.31 18.69 -35.85
CA GLY A 497 -38.11 20.09 -36.19
C GLY A 497 -38.21 20.34 -37.70
N LEU A 498 -37.59 19.45 -38.50
CA LEU A 498 -37.62 19.49 -39.96
C LEU A 498 -39.05 19.29 -40.48
N VAL A 499 -39.78 18.28 -39.95
CA VAL A 499 -41.21 18.07 -40.29
C VAL A 499 -42.05 19.30 -39.96
N GLY A 500 -41.82 19.90 -38.79
CA GLY A 500 -42.50 21.15 -38.39
C GLY A 500 -42.21 22.32 -39.34
N THR A 501 -40.93 22.49 -39.71
CA THR A 501 -40.51 23.57 -40.63
C THR A 501 -41.09 23.39 -42.03
N VAL A 502 -41.10 22.16 -42.56
CA VAL A 502 -41.70 21.86 -43.86
C VAL A 502 -43.21 22.08 -43.81
N THR A 503 -43.87 21.66 -42.75
CA THR A 503 -45.33 21.86 -42.59
C THR A 503 -45.69 23.34 -42.51
N THR A 504 -44.96 24.13 -41.72
CA THR A 504 -45.19 25.57 -41.62
C THR A 504 -44.80 26.31 -42.88
N GLY A 505 -43.76 25.90 -43.57
CA GLY A 505 -43.36 26.42 -44.89
C GLY A 505 -44.41 26.17 -45.97
N PHE A 506 -45.00 24.98 -45.98
CA PHE A 506 -46.07 24.62 -46.90
C PHE A 506 -47.35 25.44 -46.64
N LEU A 507 -47.72 25.65 -45.38
CA LEU A 507 -48.84 26.55 -45.00
C LEU A 507 -48.53 28.01 -45.35
N GLY A 508 -47.28 28.44 -45.36
CA GLY A 508 -46.84 29.77 -45.74
C GLY A 508 -46.86 30.05 -47.26
N MET A 509 -47.01 28.99 -48.08
CA MET A 509 -47.04 29.11 -49.55
C MET A 509 -48.37 29.49 -50.16
N ASN A 510 -49.20 30.26 -49.47
CA ASN A 510 -50.50 30.83 -49.99
C ASN A 510 -51.51 29.80 -50.52
N LEU A 511 -51.45 28.57 -50.04
CA LEU A 511 -52.44 27.54 -50.40
C LEU A 511 -53.82 27.75 -49.71
N ILE A 512 -53.86 28.56 -48.66
CA ILE A 512 -55.09 29.02 -48.04
C ILE A 512 -55.18 30.51 -48.29
N ALA A 513 -56.06 30.93 -49.26
CA ALA A 513 -56.23 32.29 -49.66
C ALA A 513 -57.02 33.11 -48.59
N GLU A 514 -56.36 33.50 -47.53
CA GLU A 514 -56.90 34.35 -46.46
C GLU A 514 -56.13 35.70 -46.38
N ALA A 515 -55.87 36.31 -47.53
CA ALA A 515 -55.19 37.61 -47.56
C ALA A 515 -56.07 38.72 -46.85
N ASP A 516 -57.40 38.57 -46.79
CA ASP A 516 -58.32 39.49 -46.20
C ASP A 516 -58.74 39.21 -44.76
N ALA A 517 -58.22 38.15 -44.12
CA ALA A 517 -58.53 37.82 -42.74
C ALA A 517 -57.96 38.84 -41.72
N PRO A 518 -58.73 39.24 -40.70
CA PRO A 518 -58.24 40.16 -39.68
C PRO A 518 -56.99 39.60 -38.96
N ARG A 519 -56.10 40.48 -38.53
CA ARG A 519 -54.79 40.12 -37.94
C ARG A 519 -54.87 39.12 -36.80
N TRP A 520 -55.93 39.18 -35.99
CA TRP A 520 -56.16 38.29 -34.86
C TRP A 520 -56.39 36.82 -35.32
N GLN A 521 -57.09 36.59 -36.44
CA GLN A 521 -57.36 35.26 -36.98
C GLN A 521 -56.08 34.66 -37.53
N ARG A 522 -55.20 35.44 -38.18
CA ARG A 522 -53.89 34.97 -38.65
C ARG A 522 -52.96 34.54 -37.50
N VAL A 523 -52.95 35.32 -36.41
CA VAL A 523 -52.25 35.00 -35.18
C VAL A 523 -52.85 33.76 -34.52
N ALA A 524 -54.16 33.63 -34.45
CA ALA A 524 -54.79 32.43 -33.89
C ALA A 524 -54.48 31.15 -34.70
N MET A 525 -54.50 31.25 -36.04
CA MET A 525 -54.14 30.13 -36.92
C MET A 525 -52.68 29.73 -36.78
N PHE A 526 -51.77 30.73 -36.65
CA PHE A 526 -50.36 30.43 -36.37
C PHE A 526 -50.22 29.65 -35.07
N PHE A 527 -50.82 30.07 -33.97
CA PHE A 527 -50.77 29.37 -32.70
C PHE A 527 -51.51 28.03 -32.73
N ALA A 528 -52.59 27.88 -33.49
CA ALA A 528 -53.30 26.62 -33.66
C ALA A 528 -52.46 25.53 -34.34
N ILE A 529 -51.47 25.89 -35.16
CA ILE A 529 -50.55 24.96 -35.79
C ILE A 529 -49.27 24.86 -34.97
N PHE A 530 -48.72 25.96 -34.49
CA PHE A 530 -47.47 26.02 -33.75
C PHE A 530 -47.55 25.25 -32.41
N LEU A 531 -48.63 25.41 -31.64
CA LEU A 531 -48.74 24.75 -30.33
C LEU A 531 -48.81 23.21 -30.42
N PRO A 532 -49.58 22.58 -31.34
CA PRO A 532 -49.52 21.15 -31.54
C PRO A 532 -48.13 20.65 -31.96
N VAL A 533 -47.43 21.36 -32.88
CA VAL A 533 -46.09 21.01 -33.33
C VAL A 533 -45.09 21.13 -32.16
N LEU A 534 -45.18 22.23 -31.39
CA LEU A 534 -44.34 22.43 -30.21
C LEU A 534 -44.62 21.34 -29.15
N GLY A 535 -45.92 21.08 -28.87
CA GLY A 535 -46.36 20.04 -27.94
C GLY A 535 -45.88 18.65 -28.37
N LEU A 536 -45.96 18.32 -29.67
CA LEU A 536 -45.50 17.08 -30.22
C LEU A 536 -43.95 16.96 -30.10
N THR A 537 -43.25 18.06 -30.40
CA THR A 537 -41.77 18.11 -30.27
C THR A 537 -41.34 17.93 -28.81
N MET A 538 -41.98 18.62 -27.87
CA MET A 538 -41.70 18.43 -26.45
C MET A 538 -42.06 17.01 -25.96
N TYR A 539 -43.20 16.49 -26.38
CA TYR A 539 -43.61 15.14 -26.04
C TYR A 539 -42.63 14.10 -26.55
N THR A 540 -42.14 14.22 -27.80
CA THR A 540 -41.12 13.32 -28.35
C THR A 540 -39.77 13.46 -27.66
N MET A 541 -39.42 14.69 -27.23
CA MET A 541 -38.20 14.91 -26.43
C MET A 541 -38.26 14.16 -25.08
N VAL A 542 -39.39 14.24 -24.38
CA VAL A 542 -39.61 13.49 -23.12
C VAL A 542 -39.65 11.97 -23.33
N LYS A 543 -40.24 11.53 -24.43
CA LYS A 543 -40.36 10.11 -24.80
C LYS A 543 -39.16 9.58 -25.60
N SER A 544 -38.15 10.40 -25.89
CA SER A 544 -37.02 10.10 -26.73
C SER A 544 -36.26 8.81 -26.34
N LYS A 545 -36.25 8.44 -25.04
CA LYS A 545 -35.66 7.18 -24.59
C LYS A 545 -36.43 5.97 -25.16
N ARG A 546 -37.76 5.97 -25.08
CA ARG A 546 -38.59 4.88 -25.62
C ARG A 546 -38.52 4.80 -27.14
N LEU A 547 -38.37 5.96 -27.79
CA LEU A 547 -38.17 6.01 -29.24
C LEU A 547 -36.81 5.48 -29.64
N SER A 548 -35.76 5.75 -28.84
CA SER A 548 -34.45 5.15 -29.00
C SER A 548 -34.49 3.62 -28.85
N ASP A 549 -35.15 3.13 -27.78
CA ASP A 549 -35.32 1.70 -27.56
C ASP A 549 -36.12 1.05 -28.71
N PHE A 550 -37.09 1.74 -29.28
CA PHE A 550 -37.83 1.29 -30.49
C PHE A 550 -36.92 1.23 -31.72
N LEU A 551 -36.07 2.26 -31.96
CA LEU A 551 -35.15 2.30 -33.08
C LEU A 551 -34.11 1.18 -32.99
N ASP A 552 -33.65 0.87 -31.77
CA ASP A 552 -32.76 -0.27 -31.53
C ASP A 552 -33.44 -1.60 -31.91
N VAL A 553 -34.74 -1.79 -31.57
CA VAL A 553 -35.53 -2.97 -31.97
C VAL A 553 -35.77 -3.01 -33.48
N VAL A 554 -35.99 -1.88 -34.14
CA VAL A 554 -36.18 -1.83 -35.60
C VAL A 554 -34.85 -2.12 -36.32
N SER A 555 -33.72 -1.67 -35.81
CA SER A 555 -32.39 -1.89 -36.39
C SER A 555 -31.90 -3.34 -36.19
N ASP A 556 -32.47 -4.08 -35.25
CA ASP A 556 -32.10 -5.47 -35.03
C ASP A 556 -32.79 -6.38 -36.09
N GLU A 557 -31.98 -6.89 -37.02
CA GLU A 557 -32.46 -7.81 -38.10
C GLU A 557 -33.02 -9.14 -37.58
N ARG A 558 -32.74 -9.50 -36.33
CA ARG A 558 -33.19 -10.73 -35.69
C ARG A 558 -34.63 -10.67 -35.16
N VAL A 559 -35.21 -9.49 -35.10
CA VAL A 559 -36.53 -9.25 -34.55
C VAL A 559 -37.59 -9.31 -35.66
N SER A 560 -38.67 -10.10 -35.47
CA SER A 560 -39.73 -10.24 -36.43
C SER A 560 -40.53 -8.94 -36.68
N VAL A 561 -41.06 -8.77 -37.89
CA VAL A 561 -41.83 -7.55 -38.28
C VAL A 561 -43.00 -7.30 -37.32
N TRP A 562 -43.62 -8.36 -36.80
CA TRP A 562 -44.74 -8.25 -35.85
C TRP A 562 -44.27 -7.72 -34.48
N ALA A 563 -43.10 -8.10 -34.01
CA ALA A 563 -42.51 -7.57 -32.78
C ALA A 563 -42.12 -6.07 -32.96
N LYS A 564 -41.64 -5.70 -34.14
CA LYS A 564 -41.33 -4.30 -34.49
C LYS A 564 -42.58 -3.41 -34.48
N THR A 565 -43.71 -3.88 -35.02
CA THR A 565 -45.00 -3.16 -34.97
C THR A 565 -45.55 -3.05 -33.54
N ARG A 566 -45.41 -4.10 -32.73
CA ARG A 566 -45.80 -4.05 -31.31
C ARG A 566 -44.95 -3.08 -30.50
N ALA A 567 -43.64 -3.03 -30.76
CA ALA A 567 -42.72 -2.08 -30.14
C ALA A 567 -43.09 -0.61 -30.49
N PHE A 568 -43.53 -0.35 -31.73
CA PHE A 568 -44.04 0.96 -32.17
C PHE A 568 -45.20 1.44 -31.31
N PHE A 569 -46.23 0.64 -31.10
CA PHE A 569 -47.34 0.96 -30.23
C PHE A 569 -46.96 1.10 -28.74
N GLY A 570 -45.93 0.37 -28.32
CA GLY A 570 -45.37 0.47 -26.96
C GLY A 570 -44.69 1.81 -26.63
N VAL A 571 -44.24 2.54 -27.64
CA VAL A 571 -43.65 3.90 -27.46
C VAL A 571 -44.69 4.87 -26.89
N TRP A 572 -45.97 4.69 -27.31
CA TRP A 572 -47.08 5.58 -26.96
C TRP A 572 -47.87 5.09 -25.73
N GLY A 573 -47.72 3.86 -25.31
CA GLY A 573 -48.42 3.28 -24.16
C GLY A 573 -48.00 3.90 -22.83
N SER A 574 -48.94 4.15 -21.91
CA SER A 574 -48.64 4.54 -20.53
C SER A 574 -48.10 3.35 -19.77
N SER A 575 -46.96 3.45 -19.09
CA SER A 575 -46.52 2.46 -18.11
C SER A 575 -47.44 2.50 -16.90
N SER A 576 -48.40 1.61 -16.80
CA SER A 576 -48.92 1.19 -15.50
C SER A 576 -47.81 0.45 -14.80
N GLY A 577 -47.44 0.91 -13.59
CA GLY A 577 -46.27 0.53 -12.83
C GLY A 577 -46.14 -0.97 -12.52
N THR A 578 -44.91 -1.39 -12.43
CA THR A 578 -44.36 -2.26 -11.36
C THR A 578 -42.94 -1.82 -11.14
#